data_e33d4964ca422a9155c0b3c5f0c56325
#
_entry.id   e33d4964ca422a9155c0b3c5f0c56325
#
_cell.length_a   1.000
_cell.length_b   1.000
_cell.length_c   1.000
_cell.angle_alpha   90.00
_cell.angle_beta   90.00
_cell.angle_gamma   90.00
#
_symmetry.space_group_name_H-M   'P 1'
#
loop_
_entity.id
_entity.type
_entity.pdbx_description
1 polymer ?
#
loop_
_entity_poly.entity_id
_entity_poly.type
_entity_poly.pdbx_seq_one_letter_code
_entity_poly.pdbx_strand_id
1 'polypeptide(L)'
;MLGSHNSLTYLPCRKWWMYLINWAAKCQSKSLVKQFHSGSQYFDFRIRFKNDQPVITHGLIEYRGNIDSEVATLNYLAKHFDTKIYLRFVLEFNKIPEDFVSQITSLIYLVKHYRVKYPYITYTYIMSKWNEQKVATYYSKDTDTPTLIHKYSSVLKEKRFLWIPYCYAKLHNKKNRKAFKHVLEDKDSKVLMLDFV
;
A
#
# COMPACT_ATOMS: atom_id res chain seq x y z
N MET A 1 -7.58 7.25 11.21
CA MET A 1 -6.48 7.89 10.42
C MET A 1 -6.68 7.70 8.91
N LEU A 2 -5.93 8.44 8.07
CA LEU A 2 -5.94 8.30 6.62
C LEU A 2 -4.83 7.34 6.17
N GLY A 3 -5.16 6.43 5.26
CA GLY A 3 -4.23 5.51 4.63
C GLY A 3 -4.13 5.70 3.12
N SER A 4 -2.94 5.50 2.58
CA SER A 4 -2.63 5.52 1.16
C SER A 4 -2.55 4.09 0.63
N HIS A 5 -3.50 3.71 -0.25
CA HIS A 5 -3.53 2.42 -0.90
C HIS A 5 -2.51 2.36 -2.04
N ASN A 6 -1.76 1.25 -2.15
CA ASN A 6 -0.72 1.07 -3.17
C ASN A 6 0.22 2.29 -3.28
N SER A 7 0.78 2.70 -2.17
CA SER A 7 1.47 3.99 -1.99
C SER A 7 2.61 4.24 -2.96
N LEU A 8 3.24 3.18 -3.51
CA LEU A 8 4.38 3.28 -4.42
C LEU A 8 4.01 3.30 -5.92
N THR A 9 2.72 3.32 -6.28
CA THR A 9 2.32 3.34 -7.70
C THR A 9 2.54 4.68 -8.40
N TYR A 10 3.05 5.67 -7.69
CA TYR A 10 3.53 6.94 -8.27
C TYR A 10 4.88 6.79 -9.00
N LEU A 11 5.64 5.74 -8.67
CA LEU A 11 6.93 5.46 -9.28
C LEU A 11 6.81 5.11 -10.77
N PRO A 12 7.88 5.30 -11.55
CA PRO A 12 7.86 4.95 -12.97
C PRO A 12 7.76 3.44 -13.17
N CYS A 13 7.09 3.01 -14.22
CA CYS A 13 7.02 1.60 -14.60
C CYS A 13 8.40 1.04 -14.96
N ARG A 14 8.64 -0.23 -14.65
CA ARG A 14 9.92 -0.90 -14.92
C ARG A 14 10.17 -1.14 -16.40
N LYS A 15 9.12 -1.47 -17.17
CA LYS A 15 9.18 -1.72 -18.61
C LYS A 15 8.29 -0.73 -19.35
N TRP A 16 8.69 -0.31 -20.55
CA TRP A 16 7.98 0.69 -21.34
C TRP A 16 6.53 0.29 -21.65
N TRP A 17 6.27 -0.97 -22.00
CA TRP A 17 4.92 -1.44 -22.33
C TRP A 17 3.96 -1.39 -21.13
N MET A 18 4.47 -1.44 -19.91
CA MET A 18 3.65 -1.33 -18.70
C MET A 18 2.97 0.04 -18.59
N TYR A 19 3.52 1.09 -19.21
CA TYR A 19 2.87 2.40 -19.24
C TYR A 19 1.54 2.37 -20.00
N LEU A 20 1.38 1.48 -20.98
CA LEU A 20 0.15 1.35 -21.76
C LEU A 20 -1.04 0.89 -20.91
N ILE A 21 -0.79 0.14 -19.84
CA ILE A 21 -1.82 -0.39 -18.93
C ILE A 21 -1.74 0.17 -17.51
N ASN A 22 -0.74 1.00 -17.22
CA ASN A 22 -0.53 1.56 -15.87
C ASN A 22 -1.70 2.44 -15.41
N TRP A 23 -2.45 3.06 -16.33
CA TRP A 23 -3.63 3.85 -15.98
C TRP A 23 -4.69 3.02 -15.20
N ALA A 24 -4.76 1.71 -15.41
CA ALA A 24 -5.68 0.82 -14.71
C ALA A 24 -5.15 0.34 -13.34
N ALA A 25 -3.83 0.40 -13.13
CA ALA A 25 -3.17 -0.07 -11.91
C ALA A 25 -2.70 1.07 -11.00
N LYS A 26 -2.59 2.29 -11.51
CA LYS A 26 -2.06 3.43 -10.76
C LYS A 26 -3.06 3.89 -9.71
N CYS A 27 -2.68 3.76 -8.44
CA CYS A 27 -3.49 4.18 -7.29
C CYS A 27 -3.01 5.49 -6.67
N GLN A 28 -1.76 5.89 -6.91
CA GLN A 28 -1.18 7.13 -6.40
C GLN A 28 -0.42 7.89 -7.48
N SER A 29 -0.49 9.21 -7.43
CA SER A 29 0.27 10.11 -8.33
C SER A 29 1.30 10.98 -7.58
N LYS A 30 1.19 11.07 -6.27
CA LYS A 30 2.04 11.86 -5.39
C LYS A 30 3.12 10.99 -4.77
N SER A 31 4.33 11.53 -4.55
CA SER A 31 5.39 10.89 -3.75
C SER A 31 4.94 10.66 -2.31
N LEU A 32 5.63 9.77 -1.57
CA LEU A 32 5.30 9.49 -0.16
C LEU A 32 5.27 10.74 0.70
N VAL A 33 6.21 11.66 0.51
CA VAL A 33 6.25 12.95 1.20
C VAL A 33 4.96 13.74 0.97
N LYS A 34 4.52 13.85 -0.28
CA LYS A 34 3.27 14.55 -0.63
C LYS A 34 2.02 13.83 -0.13
N GLN A 35 2.03 12.47 -0.11
CA GLN A 35 0.95 11.69 0.48
C GLN A 35 0.87 11.93 2.00
N PHE A 36 2.01 11.96 2.69
CA PHE A 36 2.11 12.29 4.09
C PHE A 36 1.54 13.68 4.39
N HIS A 37 1.99 14.71 3.67
CA HIS A 37 1.46 16.07 3.83
C HIS A 37 -0.03 16.20 3.43
N SER A 38 -0.58 15.25 2.68
CA SER A 38 -2.03 15.13 2.44
C SER A 38 -2.78 14.48 3.60
N GLY A 39 -2.08 14.12 4.69
CA GLY A 39 -2.61 13.56 5.92
C GLY A 39 -2.53 12.04 6.03
N SER A 40 -1.83 11.34 5.10
CA SER A 40 -1.65 9.90 5.19
C SER A 40 -0.64 9.53 6.27
N GLN A 41 -1.03 8.62 7.16
CA GLN A 41 -0.17 8.05 8.20
C GLN A 41 -0.05 6.53 8.06
N TYR A 42 -0.85 5.91 7.20
CA TYR A 42 -0.79 4.49 6.89
C TYR A 42 -0.47 4.29 5.41
N PHE A 43 0.58 3.52 5.12
CA PHE A 43 1.11 3.30 3.78
C PHE A 43 1.08 1.82 3.42
N ASP A 44 0.73 1.51 2.17
CA ASP A 44 0.56 0.16 1.66
C ASP A 44 1.56 -0.10 0.53
N PHE A 45 2.59 -0.88 0.81
CA PHE A 45 3.64 -1.25 -0.15
C PHE A 45 3.38 -2.65 -0.67
N ARG A 46 3.07 -2.77 -1.95
CA ARG A 46 2.90 -4.06 -2.62
C ARG A 46 4.17 -4.51 -3.27
N ILE A 47 4.58 -5.72 -2.94
CA ILE A 47 5.82 -6.31 -3.41
C ILE A 47 5.63 -7.77 -3.80
N ARG A 48 6.56 -8.29 -4.58
CA ARG A 48 6.83 -9.72 -4.77
C ARG A 48 8.33 -9.93 -4.80
N PHE A 49 8.78 -11.15 -4.57
CA PHE A 49 10.19 -11.46 -4.69
C PHE A 49 10.49 -12.06 -6.06
N LYS A 50 11.61 -11.63 -6.65
CA LYS A 50 12.19 -12.18 -7.87
C LYS A 50 13.69 -12.37 -7.62
N ASN A 51 14.16 -13.61 -7.71
CA ASN A 51 15.55 -13.96 -7.37
C ASN A 51 15.94 -13.37 -5.99
N ASP A 52 15.11 -13.61 -4.99
CA ASP A 52 15.23 -13.14 -3.60
C ASP A 52 15.31 -11.61 -3.42
N GLN A 53 15.08 -10.84 -4.48
CA GLN A 53 15.02 -9.39 -4.40
C GLN A 53 13.58 -8.88 -4.41
N PRO A 54 13.21 -7.98 -3.48
CA PRO A 54 11.88 -7.40 -3.45
C PRO A 54 11.67 -6.45 -4.64
N VAL A 55 10.58 -6.63 -5.36
CA VAL A 55 10.16 -5.81 -6.50
C VAL A 55 8.84 -5.15 -6.18
N ILE A 56 8.74 -3.85 -6.38
CA ILE A 56 7.50 -3.09 -6.20
C ILE A 56 6.52 -3.46 -7.31
N THR A 57 5.30 -3.86 -6.94
CA THR A 57 4.29 -4.32 -7.91
C THR A 57 2.89 -3.80 -7.61
N HIS A 58 2.05 -3.82 -8.63
CA HIS A 58 0.60 -3.85 -8.48
C HIS A 58 -0.01 -4.63 -9.66
N GLY A 59 -0.60 -5.79 -9.35
CA GLY A 59 -1.08 -6.72 -10.37
C GLY A 59 0.05 -7.16 -11.31
N LEU A 60 -0.08 -6.82 -12.59
CA LEU A 60 0.92 -7.13 -13.63
C LEU A 60 2.01 -6.07 -13.77
N ILE A 61 1.85 -4.91 -13.14
CA ILE A 61 2.77 -3.79 -13.26
C ILE A 61 3.90 -3.93 -12.23
N GLU A 62 5.13 -3.69 -12.70
CA GLU A 62 6.31 -3.53 -11.87
C GLU A 62 6.80 -2.08 -11.95
N TYR A 63 7.21 -1.55 -10.82
CA TYR A 63 7.69 -0.17 -10.71
C TYR A 63 9.19 -0.14 -10.44
N ARG A 64 9.86 0.92 -10.94
CA ARG A 64 11.26 1.20 -10.64
C ARG A 64 11.31 1.99 -9.34
N GLY A 65 12.04 1.49 -8.36
CA GLY A 65 12.24 2.18 -7.09
C GLY A 65 13.09 1.35 -6.17
N ASN A 66 13.62 1.99 -5.15
CA ASN A 66 14.37 1.34 -4.08
C ASN A 66 13.51 1.36 -2.82
N ILE A 67 13.03 0.17 -2.40
CA ILE A 67 12.16 0.03 -1.23
C ILE A 67 12.83 0.56 0.02
N ASP A 68 14.13 0.33 0.19
CA ASP A 68 14.91 0.81 1.34
C ASP A 68 14.88 2.35 1.44
N SER A 69 15.08 3.04 0.31
CA SER A 69 14.99 4.51 0.23
C SER A 69 13.59 5.02 0.56
N GLU A 70 12.55 4.33 0.11
CA GLU A 70 11.15 4.72 0.38
C GLU A 70 10.80 4.51 1.87
N VAL A 71 11.28 3.41 2.48
CA VAL A 71 11.12 3.16 3.92
C VAL A 71 11.92 4.18 4.74
N ALA A 72 13.16 4.48 4.34
CA ALA A 72 13.97 5.53 4.98
C ALA A 72 13.25 6.88 4.98
N THR A 73 12.60 7.23 3.86
CA THR A 73 11.80 8.46 3.75
C THR A 73 10.66 8.49 4.78
N LEU A 74 9.90 7.40 4.90
CA LEU A 74 8.83 7.33 5.91
C LEU A 74 9.36 7.39 7.34
N ASN A 75 10.49 6.73 7.62
CA ASN A 75 11.14 6.77 8.92
C ASN A 75 11.62 8.18 9.29
N TYR A 76 12.19 8.89 8.31
CA TYR A 76 12.56 10.30 8.51
C TYR A 76 11.34 11.16 8.85
N LEU A 77 10.23 11.01 8.09
CA LEU A 77 8.99 11.75 8.35
C LEU A 77 8.42 11.42 9.72
N ALA A 78 8.37 10.16 10.12
CA ALA A 78 7.89 9.73 11.43
C ALA A 78 8.67 10.39 12.56
N LYS A 79 10.02 10.33 12.47
CA LYS A 79 10.94 10.92 13.44
C LYS A 79 10.83 12.45 13.48
N HIS A 80 10.87 13.10 12.30
CA HIS A 80 10.94 14.56 12.20
C HIS A 80 9.66 15.26 12.65
N PHE A 81 8.50 14.65 12.36
CA PHE A 81 7.19 15.20 12.72
C PHE A 81 6.61 14.60 14.01
N ASP A 82 7.38 13.78 14.73
CA ASP A 82 6.95 13.07 15.94
C ASP A 82 5.55 12.45 15.79
N THR A 83 5.37 11.67 14.72
CA THR A 83 4.08 11.10 14.38
C THR A 83 4.18 9.60 14.12
N LYS A 84 3.16 8.85 14.53
CA LYS A 84 3.07 7.43 14.22
C LYS A 84 2.83 7.24 12.73
N ILE A 85 3.70 6.49 12.06
CA ILE A 85 3.54 6.02 10.69
C ILE A 85 3.43 4.50 10.71
N TYR A 86 2.44 3.99 10.00
CA TYR A 86 2.22 2.56 9.80
C TYR A 86 2.57 2.19 8.36
N LEU A 87 3.37 1.15 8.20
CA LEU A 87 3.74 0.60 6.91
C LEU A 87 3.31 -0.86 6.82
N ARG A 88 2.42 -1.14 5.88
CA ARG A 88 2.00 -2.48 5.54
C ARG A 88 2.72 -2.98 4.30
N PHE A 89 3.43 -4.09 4.41
CA PHE A 89 3.89 -4.83 3.25
C PHE A 89 2.83 -5.83 2.82
N VAL A 90 2.51 -5.82 1.53
CA VAL A 90 1.59 -6.79 0.91
C VAL A 90 2.38 -7.62 -0.08
N LEU A 91 2.54 -8.91 0.22
CA LEU A 91 3.07 -9.87 -0.75
C LEU A 91 1.96 -10.18 -1.75
N GLU A 92 2.13 -9.69 -2.98
CA GLU A 92 1.10 -9.78 -4.02
C GLU A 92 1.50 -10.79 -5.10
N PHE A 93 0.58 -11.71 -5.45
CA PHE A 93 0.78 -12.67 -6.52
C PHE A 93 -0.52 -12.96 -7.28
N ASN A 94 -0.39 -13.30 -8.57
CA ASN A 94 -1.53 -13.64 -9.42
C ASN A 94 -1.97 -15.08 -9.22
N LYS A 95 -1.00 -15.99 -9.05
CA LYS A 95 -1.18 -17.41 -8.71
C LYS A 95 -0.25 -17.71 -7.56
N ILE A 96 -0.62 -18.64 -6.71
CA ILE A 96 0.29 -19.11 -5.65
C ILE A 96 1.54 -19.66 -6.33
N PRO A 97 2.71 -19.07 -6.12
CA PRO A 97 3.93 -19.54 -6.72
C PRO A 97 4.40 -20.84 -6.06
N GLU A 98 5.18 -21.65 -6.76
CA GLU A 98 5.74 -22.89 -6.23
C GLU A 98 6.67 -22.63 -5.03
N ASP A 99 7.38 -21.49 -5.06
CA ASP A 99 8.28 -21.00 -4.00
C ASP A 99 7.57 -20.16 -2.93
N PHE A 100 6.27 -20.33 -2.76
CA PHE A 100 5.43 -19.53 -1.86
C PHE A 100 5.97 -19.41 -0.43
N VAL A 101 6.44 -20.53 0.15
CA VAL A 101 7.02 -20.54 1.52
C VAL A 101 8.29 -19.71 1.57
N SER A 102 9.15 -19.78 0.54
CA SER A 102 10.36 -18.97 0.44
C SER A 102 10.03 -17.48 0.37
N GLN A 103 9.02 -17.09 -0.42
CA GLN A 103 8.62 -15.70 -0.54
C GLN A 103 8.05 -15.14 0.77
N ILE A 104 7.28 -15.94 1.53
CA ILE A 104 6.82 -15.54 2.86
C ILE A 104 7.99 -15.36 3.81
N THR A 105 8.92 -16.30 3.82
CA THR A 105 10.11 -16.25 4.66
C THR A 105 10.93 -14.98 4.34
N SER A 106 11.15 -14.70 3.07
CA SER A 106 11.83 -13.48 2.61
C SER A 106 11.11 -12.21 3.05
N LEU A 107 9.76 -12.19 3.01
CA LEU A 107 8.97 -11.05 3.51
C LEU A 107 9.17 -10.85 5.02
N ILE A 108 9.12 -11.93 5.81
CA ILE A 108 9.32 -11.87 7.26
C ILE A 108 10.71 -11.35 7.59
N TYR A 109 11.74 -11.82 6.91
CA TYR A 109 13.12 -11.33 7.08
C TYR A 109 13.25 -9.85 6.71
N LEU A 110 12.65 -9.44 5.59
CA LEU A 110 12.65 -8.03 5.15
C LEU A 110 12.01 -7.12 6.23
N VAL A 111 10.86 -7.51 6.77
CA VAL A 111 10.17 -6.74 7.81
C VAL A 111 10.98 -6.70 9.10
N LYS A 112 11.55 -7.82 9.53
CA LYS A 112 12.43 -7.87 10.71
C LYS A 112 13.65 -6.96 10.53
N HIS A 113 14.30 -7.00 9.36
CA HIS A 113 15.42 -6.12 9.04
C HIS A 113 15.02 -4.64 9.14
N TYR A 114 13.88 -4.25 8.56
CA TYR A 114 13.44 -2.85 8.58
C TYR A 114 12.99 -2.39 9.97
N ARG A 115 12.42 -3.24 10.81
CA ARG A 115 12.11 -2.90 12.21
C ARG A 115 13.36 -2.46 12.99
N VAL A 116 14.49 -3.11 12.74
CA VAL A 116 15.76 -2.74 13.38
C VAL A 116 16.36 -1.48 12.75
N LYS A 117 16.38 -1.42 11.41
CA LYS A 117 17.02 -0.33 10.66
C LYS A 117 16.25 1.00 10.74
N TYR A 118 14.91 0.93 10.78
CA TYR A 118 14.00 2.07 10.73
C TYR A 118 12.95 2.00 11.85
N PRO A 119 13.33 2.30 13.10
CA PRO A 119 12.53 2.00 14.29
C PRO A 119 11.32 2.92 14.52
N TYR A 120 11.21 4.04 13.80
CA TYR A 120 10.10 5.00 14.00
C TYR A 120 8.82 4.63 13.22
N ILE A 121 8.83 3.49 12.52
CA ILE A 121 7.67 2.97 11.77
C ILE A 121 7.10 1.74 12.46
N THR A 122 5.78 1.63 12.51
CA THR A 122 5.08 0.40 12.89
C THR A 122 4.82 -0.45 11.65
N TYR A 123 5.33 -1.67 11.63
CA TYR A 123 5.26 -2.56 10.47
C TYR A 123 4.22 -3.63 10.61
N THR A 124 3.48 -3.86 9.53
CA THR A 124 2.60 -5.01 9.36
C THR A 124 2.85 -5.67 8.01
N TYR A 125 2.44 -6.92 7.84
CA TYR A 125 2.51 -7.59 6.55
C TYR A 125 1.33 -8.53 6.34
N ILE A 126 0.94 -8.66 5.08
CA ILE A 126 -0.11 -9.58 4.65
C ILE A 126 0.26 -10.20 3.29
N MET A 127 -0.46 -11.26 2.95
CA MET A 127 -0.43 -11.85 1.61
C MET A 127 -1.75 -11.62 0.91
N SER A 128 -1.70 -11.34 -0.38
CA SER A 128 -2.89 -11.09 -1.19
C SER A 128 -2.79 -11.78 -2.53
N LYS A 129 -3.78 -12.59 -2.87
CA LYS A 129 -3.96 -13.10 -4.20
C LYS A 129 -4.87 -12.13 -4.97
N TRP A 130 -4.40 -11.68 -6.12
CA TRP A 130 -5.03 -10.60 -6.88
C TRP A 130 -6.50 -10.87 -7.27
N ASN A 131 -6.82 -12.13 -7.60
CA ASN A 131 -8.16 -12.55 -8.06
C ASN A 131 -9.08 -13.06 -6.96
N GLU A 132 -8.64 -13.16 -5.71
CA GLU A 132 -9.46 -13.64 -4.61
C GLU A 132 -9.76 -12.50 -3.65
N GLN A 133 -11.05 -12.21 -3.49
CA GLN A 133 -11.54 -11.25 -2.49
C GLN A 133 -11.35 -11.74 -1.04
N LYS A 134 -10.91 -12.98 -0.86
CA LYS A 134 -10.56 -13.56 0.44
C LYS A 134 -9.07 -13.39 0.64
N VAL A 135 -8.70 -12.33 1.28
CA VAL A 135 -7.36 -12.11 1.81
C VAL A 135 -7.12 -13.17 2.88
N ALA A 136 -6.23 -14.11 2.60
CA ALA A 136 -5.68 -14.94 3.66
C ALA A 136 -4.80 -14.03 4.51
N THR A 137 -5.35 -13.57 5.61
CA THR A 137 -4.71 -12.60 6.49
C THR A 137 -3.82 -13.36 7.47
N TYR A 138 -2.54 -13.47 7.15
CA TYR A 138 -1.54 -13.82 8.15
C TYR A 138 -1.08 -12.52 8.79
N TYR A 139 -1.69 -12.18 9.91
CA TYR A 139 -1.23 -11.04 10.71
C TYR A 139 0.05 -11.43 11.45
N SER A 140 1.03 -10.53 11.47
CA SER A 140 1.85 -10.47 12.66
C SER A 140 0.88 -10.10 13.80
N LYS A 141 0.88 -10.86 14.88
CA LYS A 141 0.12 -10.55 16.10
C LYS A 141 0.71 -9.35 16.85
N ASP A 142 1.02 -8.27 16.15
CA ASP A 142 1.26 -6.99 16.79
C ASP A 142 -0.11 -6.42 17.12
N THR A 143 -0.45 -6.43 18.39
CA THR A 143 -1.72 -6.01 18.98
C THR A 143 -2.13 -4.56 18.68
N ASP A 144 -1.22 -3.77 18.10
CA ASP A 144 -1.41 -2.35 17.82
C ASP A 144 -1.76 -2.04 16.35
N THR A 145 -2.16 -3.04 15.56
CA THR A 145 -2.49 -2.80 14.15
C THR A 145 -3.91 -2.27 14.01
N PRO A 146 -4.09 -1.05 13.48
CA PRO A 146 -5.42 -0.48 13.33
C PRO A 146 -6.27 -1.25 12.32
N THR A 147 -7.57 -1.33 12.58
CA THR A 147 -8.54 -1.96 11.67
C THR A 147 -8.65 -1.18 10.36
N LEU A 148 -8.45 -1.85 9.23
CA LEU A 148 -8.52 -1.23 7.92
C LEU A 148 -9.97 -1.16 7.41
N ILE A 149 -10.40 0.03 7.04
CA ILE A 149 -11.61 0.26 6.26
C ILE A 149 -11.20 0.55 4.82
N HIS A 150 -11.28 -0.46 3.96
CA HIS A 150 -10.99 -0.30 2.54
C HIS A 150 -12.20 0.33 1.84
N LYS A 151 -12.08 1.61 1.48
CA LYS A 151 -13.02 2.34 0.64
C LYS A 151 -12.33 2.91 -0.60
N TYR A 152 -11.29 2.21 -1.08
CA TYR A 152 -10.84 2.48 -2.42
C TYR A 152 -11.95 2.11 -3.41
N SER A 153 -12.07 2.92 -4.40
CA SER A 153 -13.02 2.71 -5.48
C SER A 153 -12.76 1.38 -6.15
N SER A 154 -13.48 0.33 -5.76
CA SER A 154 -13.47 -0.88 -6.56
C SER A 154 -14.26 -0.61 -7.84
N VAL A 155 -13.63 0.07 -8.79
CA VAL A 155 -14.13 0.27 -10.16
C VAL A 155 -14.57 -1.08 -10.76
N LEU A 156 -13.92 -2.17 -10.34
CA LEU A 156 -14.23 -3.53 -10.76
C LEU A 156 -15.52 -4.12 -10.16
N LYS A 157 -16.02 -3.61 -9.04
CA LYS A 157 -17.28 -4.10 -8.44
C LYS A 157 -18.52 -3.46 -9.02
N GLU A 158 -18.42 -2.22 -9.47
CA GLU A 158 -19.52 -1.55 -10.17
C GLU A 158 -19.21 -1.66 -11.66
N LYS A 159 -19.98 -2.42 -12.41
CA LYS A 159 -19.92 -2.70 -13.87
C LYS A 159 -19.86 -1.43 -14.76
N ARG A 160 -19.01 -0.46 -14.45
CA ARG A 160 -18.92 0.83 -15.14
C ARG A 160 -17.71 0.86 -16.04
N PHE A 161 -17.96 0.63 -17.29
CA PHE A 161 -17.08 0.38 -18.40
C PHE A 161 -16.18 1.54 -18.87
N LEU A 162 -16.12 2.70 -18.25
CA LEU A 162 -15.39 3.85 -18.81
C LEU A 162 -14.67 4.73 -17.78
N TRP A 163 -14.34 4.21 -16.60
CA TRP A 163 -13.80 5.05 -15.55
C TRP A 163 -12.28 4.90 -15.42
N ILE A 164 -11.58 5.99 -15.75
CA ILE A 164 -10.19 6.14 -15.36
C ILE A 164 -10.14 6.15 -13.83
N PRO A 165 -9.39 5.25 -13.16
CA PRO A 165 -9.35 5.12 -11.69
C PRO A 165 -9.12 6.45 -10.97
N TYR A 166 -8.29 7.33 -11.56
CA TYR A 166 -8.03 8.66 -11.02
C TYR A 166 -9.29 9.53 -10.91
N CYS A 167 -10.08 9.62 -11.97
CA CYS A 167 -11.30 10.44 -12.00
C CYS A 167 -12.34 9.90 -11.00
N TYR A 168 -12.48 8.58 -10.94
CA TYR A 168 -13.38 7.94 -9.99
C TYR A 168 -12.96 8.18 -8.54
N ALA A 169 -11.69 7.99 -8.22
CA ALA A 169 -11.17 8.26 -6.88
C ALA A 169 -11.35 9.72 -6.49
N LYS A 170 -11.07 10.67 -7.40
CA LYS A 170 -11.25 12.11 -7.15
C LYS A 170 -12.70 12.46 -6.78
N LEU A 171 -13.68 11.88 -7.47
CA LEU A 171 -15.10 12.09 -7.17
C LEU A 171 -15.52 11.47 -5.83
N HIS A 172 -15.04 10.27 -5.53
CA HIS A 172 -15.47 9.50 -4.36
C HIS A 172 -14.69 9.81 -3.08
N ASN A 173 -13.41 10.24 -3.18
CA ASN A 173 -12.60 10.52 -2.00
C ASN A 173 -13.23 11.62 -1.11
N LYS A 174 -13.76 12.68 -1.70
CA LYS A 174 -14.45 13.75 -0.95
C LYS A 174 -15.67 13.19 -0.20
N LYS A 175 -16.49 12.36 -0.88
CA LYS A 175 -17.65 11.70 -0.29
C LYS A 175 -17.24 10.73 0.80
N ASN A 176 -16.23 9.90 0.55
CA ASN A 176 -15.72 8.93 1.51
C ASN A 176 -15.13 9.62 2.75
N ARG A 177 -14.32 10.68 2.59
CA ARG A 177 -13.79 11.46 3.72
C ARG A 177 -14.92 12.04 4.58
N LYS A 178 -16.00 12.55 3.96
CA LYS A 178 -17.17 13.06 4.69
C LYS A 178 -17.93 11.95 5.41
N ALA A 179 -18.21 10.83 4.72
CA ALA A 179 -18.96 9.70 5.28
C ALA A 179 -18.21 8.99 6.43
N PHE A 180 -16.86 9.00 6.39
CA PHE A 180 -16.00 8.37 7.39
C PHE A 180 -15.23 9.38 8.25
N LYS A 181 -15.79 10.57 8.45
CA LYS A 181 -15.15 11.62 9.26
C LYS A 181 -14.75 11.10 10.66
N HIS A 182 -15.61 10.33 11.31
CA HIS A 182 -15.34 9.70 12.59
C HIS A 182 -14.13 8.75 12.57
N VAL A 183 -13.84 8.08 11.44
CA VAL A 183 -12.64 7.24 11.29
C VAL A 183 -11.38 8.07 11.18
N LEU A 184 -11.48 9.27 10.60
CA LEU A 184 -10.34 10.19 10.48
C LEU A 184 -10.02 10.88 11.80
N GLU A 185 -11.02 11.03 12.67
CA GLU A 185 -10.90 11.60 14.02
C GLU A 185 -10.38 10.57 15.03
N ASP A 186 -10.73 9.29 14.85
CA ASP A 186 -10.21 8.18 15.64
C ASP A 186 -8.81 7.77 15.14
N LYS A 187 -7.77 8.35 15.74
CA LYS A 187 -6.39 8.24 15.23
C LYS A 187 -5.77 6.85 15.39
N ASP A 188 -6.28 6.02 16.31
CA ASP A 188 -5.52 4.86 16.76
C ASP A 188 -6.15 3.50 16.38
N SER A 189 -7.44 3.42 16.08
CA SER A 189 -8.12 2.13 15.88
C SER A 189 -8.53 1.80 14.45
N LYS A 190 -8.73 2.81 13.58
CA LYS A 190 -9.27 2.59 12.23
C LYS A 190 -8.55 3.42 11.17
N VAL A 191 -8.36 2.81 9.99
CA VAL A 191 -7.73 3.45 8.84
C VAL A 191 -8.68 3.48 7.66
N LEU A 192 -8.93 4.67 7.12
CA LEU A 192 -9.60 4.85 5.84
C LEU A 192 -8.58 4.82 4.70
N MET A 193 -8.52 3.71 3.96
CA MET A 193 -7.61 3.54 2.83
C MET A 193 -8.20 4.15 1.56
N LEU A 194 -7.46 5.05 0.92
CA LEU A 194 -7.88 5.73 -0.30
C LEU A 194 -6.83 5.61 -1.42
N ASP A 195 -7.33 5.63 -2.67
CA ASP A 195 -6.53 5.91 -3.85
C ASP A 195 -6.41 7.43 -4.06
N PHE A 196 -5.29 7.88 -4.63
CA PHE A 196 -5.03 9.30 -4.96
C PHE A 196 -5.31 10.27 -3.80
N VAL A 197 -4.70 10.02 -2.65
CA VAL A 197 -4.76 10.88 -1.45
C VAL A 197 -4.11 12.25 -1.65
#